data_d52f107fd90a48f02ed0d3caac57cbda
#
_entry.id   d52f107fd90a48f02ed0d3caac57cbda
#
_cell.length_a   1.000
_cell.length_b   1.000
_cell.length_c   1.000
_cell.angle_alpha   90.00
_cell.angle_beta   90.00
_cell.angle_gamma   90.00
#
_symmetry.space_group_name_H-M   'P 1'
#
loop_
_entity.id
_entity.type
_entity.pdbx_description
1 polymer ?
#
loop_
_entity_poly.entity_id
_entity_poly.type
_entity_poly.pdbx_seq_one_letter_code
_entity_poly.pdbx_strand_id
1 'polypeptide(L)'
;MCNVLMSGRGKGSKGLGKGGAKRHRKVLRDNIQGITKPAIRRLARRGGVKRISGLIYEETRSVLKVFLEDVLRDALTYTEYARRKTITAMDVVRALKRRGVTLYGGFEVNGKVHSCVAPNS
;
A
#
# COMPACT_ATOMS: atom_id res chain seq x y z
N MET A 1 37.49 22.27 29.95
CA MET A 1 36.31 21.51 30.36
C MET A 1 35.18 21.56 29.34
N CYS A 2 34.87 22.66 28.71
CA CYS A 2 33.77 22.74 27.74
C CYS A 2 34.05 22.13 26.36
N ASN A 3 35.29 21.90 26.04
CA ASN A 3 35.70 21.45 24.69
C ASN A 3 35.28 20.02 24.32
N VAL A 4 35.20 19.15 25.30
CA VAL A 4 34.82 17.73 25.06
C VAL A 4 33.35 17.62 24.66
N LEU A 5 32.49 18.42 25.24
CA LEU A 5 31.06 18.43 24.93
C LEU A 5 30.76 19.02 23.57
N MET A 6 31.52 20.00 23.12
CA MET A 6 31.31 20.61 21.80
C MET A 6 31.75 19.72 20.65
N SER A 7 32.83 18.96 20.80
CA SER A 7 33.30 18.07 19.74
C SER A 7 32.34 16.91 19.45
N GLY A 8 31.78 16.32 20.49
CA GLY A 8 30.78 15.26 20.35
C GLY A 8 29.49 15.73 19.70
N ARG A 9 29.01 16.90 20.05
CA ARG A 9 27.82 17.51 19.47
C ARG A 9 28.00 17.84 17.99
N GLY A 10 29.15 18.38 17.62
CA GLY A 10 29.44 18.72 16.24
C GLY A 10 29.46 17.51 15.32
N LYS A 11 30.00 16.41 15.76
CA LYS A 11 30.02 15.15 15.00
C LYS A 11 28.62 14.53 14.84
N GLY A 12 27.86 14.49 15.90
CA GLY A 12 26.51 13.96 15.87
C GLY A 12 25.56 14.77 14.98
N SER A 13 25.60 16.10 15.07
CA SER A 13 24.75 16.95 14.25
C SER A 13 25.09 16.90 12.76
N LYS A 14 26.38 16.80 12.42
CA LYS A 14 26.81 16.64 11.02
C LYS A 14 26.34 15.33 10.41
N GLY A 15 26.46 14.24 11.13
CA GLY A 15 26.03 12.92 10.66
C GLY A 15 24.52 12.86 10.45
N LEU A 16 23.75 13.33 11.41
CA LEU A 16 22.29 13.34 11.34
C LEU A 16 21.74 14.31 10.29
N GLY A 17 22.32 15.51 10.16
CA GLY A 17 21.90 16.51 9.21
C GLY A 17 22.03 16.05 7.76
N LYS A 18 23.12 15.44 7.40
CA LYS A 18 23.35 14.91 6.04
C LYS A 18 22.45 13.74 5.70
N GLY A 19 22.27 12.81 6.61
CA GLY A 19 21.37 11.66 6.41
C GLY A 19 19.92 12.06 6.32
N GLY A 20 19.46 12.96 7.20
CA GLY A 20 18.11 13.46 7.20
C GLY A 20 17.76 14.26 5.94
N ALA A 21 18.66 15.13 5.48
CA ALA A 21 18.45 15.93 4.28
C ALA A 21 18.28 15.07 3.01
N LYS A 22 19.05 14.00 2.87
CA LYS A 22 18.92 13.08 1.73
C LYS A 22 17.59 12.34 1.71
N ARG A 23 17.07 11.95 2.87
CA ARG A 23 15.79 11.23 2.97
C ARG A 23 14.59 12.13 2.69
N HIS A 24 14.62 13.37 3.15
CA HIS A 24 13.49 14.28 3.01
C HIS A 24 13.35 14.90 1.61
N ARG A 25 14.40 14.90 0.83
CA ARG A 25 14.41 15.56 -0.48
C ARG A 25 14.13 14.62 -1.66
N LYS A 26 13.88 13.35 -1.44
CA LYS A 26 13.38 12.46 -2.48
C LYS A 26 11.94 12.82 -2.82
N VAL A 27 11.76 13.59 -3.86
CA VAL A 27 10.45 13.79 -4.46
C VAL A 27 10.03 12.49 -5.11
N LEU A 28 8.93 11.91 -4.63
CA LEU A 28 8.31 10.74 -5.24
C LEU A 28 7.67 11.18 -6.57
N ARG A 29 8.36 10.97 -7.68
CA ARG A 29 7.87 11.37 -9.00
C ARG A 29 6.92 10.38 -9.61
N ASP A 30 7.10 9.09 -9.32
CA ASP A 30 6.27 8.03 -9.88
C ASP A 30 6.01 6.95 -8.83
N ASN A 31 4.92 7.12 -8.09
CA ASN A 31 4.53 6.22 -7.00
C ASN A 31 4.21 4.80 -7.47
N ILE A 32 3.83 4.63 -8.73
CA ILE A 32 3.57 3.31 -9.31
C ILE A 32 4.83 2.45 -9.37
N GLN A 33 6.01 3.07 -9.46
CA GLN A 33 7.30 2.37 -9.37
C GLN A 33 7.56 1.75 -7.98
N GLY A 34 6.80 2.15 -6.96
CA GLY A 34 6.82 1.53 -5.64
C GLY A 34 6.45 0.05 -5.68
N ILE A 35 5.70 -0.40 -6.69
CA ILE A 35 5.46 -1.81 -6.96
C ILE A 35 6.67 -2.35 -7.71
N THR A 36 7.59 -2.96 -6.95
CA THR A 36 8.89 -3.40 -7.47
C THR A 36 8.78 -4.64 -8.36
N LYS A 37 9.73 -4.79 -9.28
CA LYS A 37 9.81 -5.99 -10.13
C LYS A 37 9.87 -7.29 -9.32
N PRO A 38 10.66 -7.40 -8.24
CA PRO A 38 10.65 -8.60 -7.40
C PRO A 38 9.29 -8.90 -6.76
N ALA A 39 8.53 -7.88 -6.37
CA ALA A 39 7.20 -8.06 -5.79
C ALA A 39 6.23 -8.66 -6.81
N ILE A 40 6.20 -8.13 -8.02
CA ILE A 40 5.39 -8.65 -9.13
C ILE A 40 5.78 -10.10 -9.45
N ARG A 41 7.06 -10.38 -9.47
CA ARG A 41 7.58 -11.73 -9.73
C ARG A 41 7.14 -12.73 -8.66
N ARG A 42 7.17 -12.34 -7.37
CA ARG A 42 6.68 -13.18 -6.28
C ARG A 42 5.18 -13.47 -6.41
N LEU A 43 4.38 -12.47 -6.72
CA LEU A 43 2.94 -12.65 -6.93
C LEU A 43 2.64 -13.57 -8.12
N ALA A 44 3.36 -13.39 -9.23
CA ALA A 44 3.22 -14.24 -10.40
C ALA A 44 3.56 -15.71 -10.09
N ARG A 45 4.62 -15.95 -9.32
CA ARG A 45 4.98 -17.31 -8.89
C ARG A 45 3.93 -17.95 -8.00
N ARG A 46 3.30 -17.18 -7.11
CA ARG A 46 2.16 -17.65 -6.31
C ARG A 46 0.96 -18.01 -7.18
N GLY A 47 0.79 -17.33 -8.32
CA GLY A 47 -0.21 -17.64 -9.32
C GLY A 47 0.16 -18.77 -10.27
N GLY A 48 1.31 -19.44 -10.08
CA GLY A 48 1.75 -20.57 -10.90
C GLY A 48 2.49 -20.21 -12.18
N VAL A 49 2.86 -18.94 -12.37
CA VAL A 49 3.59 -18.48 -13.56
C VAL A 49 5.06 -18.90 -13.50
N LYS A 50 5.54 -19.57 -14.53
CA LYS A 50 6.93 -20.06 -14.60
C LYS A 50 7.89 -19.01 -15.14
N ARG A 51 7.52 -18.27 -16.18
CA ARG A 51 8.35 -17.27 -16.86
C ARG A 51 7.60 -15.97 -17.06
N ILE A 52 8.28 -14.84 -16.97
CA ILE A 52 7.72 -13.51 -17.10
C ILE A 52 8.54 -12.72 -18.11
N SER A 53 7.87 -12.10 -19.08
CA SER A 53 8.48 -11.18 -20.03
C SER A 53 8.87 -9.87 -19.32
N GLY A 54 9.87 -9.16 -19.86
CA GLY A 54 10.31 -7.87 -19.31
C GLY A 54 9.24 -6.77 -19.41
N LEU A 55 8.36 -6.85 -20.39
CA LEU A 55 7.28 -5.87 -20.63
C LEU A 55 6.09 -6.01 -19.66
N ILE A 56 5.92 -7.18 -19.05
CA ILE A 56 4.77 -7.45 -18.18
C ILE A 56 4.71 -6.55 -16.95
N TYR A 57 5.86 -6.05 -16.49
CA TYR A 57 5.91 -5.23 -15.28
C TYR A 57 5.18 -3.90 -15.45
N GLU A 58 5.35 -3.24 -16.58
CA GLU A 58 4.68 -1.98 -16.87
C GLU A 58 3.17 -2.18 -17.05
N GLU A 59 2.78 -3.18 -17.81
CA GLU A 59 1.37 -3.54 -18.00
C GLU A 59 0.69 -3.90 -16.67
N THR A 60 1.34 -4.70 -15.85
CA THR A 60 0.82 -5.08 -14.52
C THR A 60 0.63 -3.85 -13.64
N ARG A 61 1.56 -2.91 -13.65
CA ARG A 61 1.44 -1.67 -12.88
C ARG A 61 0.26 -0.83 -13.36
N SER A 62 0.10 -0.71 -14.66
CA SER A 62 -1.02 0.04 -15.26
C SER A 62 -2.38 -0.56 -14.87
N VAL A 63 -2.52 -1.87 -14.97
CA VAL A 63 -3.73 -2.58 -14.57
C VAL A 63 -4.00 -2.41 -13.07
N LEU A 64 -3.00 -2.58 -12.22
CA LEU A 64 -3.13 -2.40 -10.78
C LEU A 64 -3.55 -0.98 -10.41
N LYS A 65 -3.00 0.03 -11.08
CA LYS A 65 -3.37 1.41 -10.84
C LYS A 65 -4.85 1.65 -11.11
N VAL A 66 -5.33 1.27 -12.29
CA VAL A 66 -6.74 1.43 -12.66
C VAL A 66 -7.66 0.67 -11.71
N PHE A 67 -7.32 -0.56 -11.40
CA PHE A 67 -8.09 -1.39 -10.46
C PHE A 67 -8.19 -0.76 -9.07
N LEU A 68 -7.07 -0.26 -8.53
CA LEU A 68 -7.05 0.37 -7.20
C LEU A 68 -7.81 1.70 -7.19
N GLU A 69 -7.67 2.52 -8.22
CA GLU A 69 -8.43 3.77 -8.36
C GLU A 69 -9.93 3.51 -8.35
N ASP A 70 -10.36 2.52 -9.07
CA ASP A 70 -11.76 2.15 -9.15
C ASP A 70 -12.32 1.60 -7.82
N VAL A 71 -11.59 0.72 -7.17
CA VAL A 71 -11.99 0.16 -5.87
C VAL A 71 -12.06 1.25 -4.81
N LEU A 72 -11.08 2.16 -4.79
CA LEU A 72 -11.07 3.26 -3.83
C LEU A 72 -12.20 4.26 -4.09
N ARG A 73 -12.56 4.52 -5.35
CA ARG A 73 -13.70 5.36 -5.72
C ARG A 73 -15.02 4.76 -5.20
N ASP A 74 -15.21 3.47 -5.38
CA ASP A 74 -16.38 2.77 -4.85
C ASP A 74 -16.39 2.77 -3.31
N ALA A 75 -15.23 2.55 -2.68
CA ALA A 75 -15.10 2.60 -1.23
C ALA A 75 -15.41 4.02 -0.67
N LEU A 76 -14.98 5.05 -1.39
CA LEU A 76 -15.29 6.44 -1.03
C LEU A 76 -16.81 6.69 -0.99
N THR A 77 -17.54 6.19 -1.96
CA THR A 77 -19.01 6.30 -1.99
C THR A 77 -19.65 5.74 -0.73
N TYR A 78 -19.14 4.60 -0.22
CA TYR A 78 -19.62 4.03 1.05
C TYR A 78 -19.28 4.89 2.26
N THR A 79 -18.08 5.49 2.29
CA THR A 79 -17.68 6.38 3.40
C THR A 79 -18.49 7.66 3.42
N GLU A 80 -18.78 8.25 2.26
CA GLU A 80 -19.63 9.44 2.13
C GLU A 80 -21.06 9.16 2.58
N TYR A 81 -21.63 8.04 2.16
CA TYR A 81 -22.94 7.60 2.62
C TYR A 81 -23.02 7.45 4.14
N ALA A 82 -21.97 6.92 4.76
CA ALA A 82 -21.87 6.78 6.21
C ALA A 82 -21.44 8.07 6.92
N ARG A 83 -21.29 9.19 6.20
CA ARG A 83 -20.86 10.50 6.73
C ARG A 83 -19.52 10.44 7.49
N ARG A 84 -18.62 9.57 7.04
CA ARG A 84 -17.27 9.44 7.59
C ARG A 84 -16.24 10.06 6.66
N LYS A 85 -15.10 10.48 7.19
CA LYS A 85 -13.98 11.00 6.40
C LYS A 85 -12.88 9.95 6.13
N THR A 86 -12.95 8.82 6.81
CA THR A 86 -11.94 7.77 6.74
C THR A 86 -12.50 6.52 6.07
N ILE A 87 -11.79 6.02 5.07
CA ILE A 87 -12.09 4.75 4.42
C ILE A 87 -11.65 3.62 5.35
N THR A 88 -12.54 2.68 5.62
CA THR A 88 -12.26 1.50 6.43
C THR A 88 -12.06 0.26 5.56
N ALA A 89 -11.45 -0.78 6.15
CA ALA A 89 -11.30 -2.06 5.46
C ALA A 89 -12.65 -2.65 5.01
N MET A 90 -13.70 -2.45 5.79
CA MET A 90 -15.05 -2.93 5.44
C MET A 90 -15.62 -2.23 4.21
N ASP A 91 -15.30 -0.96 4.00
CA ASP A 91 -15.73 -0.23 2.80
C ASP A 91 -15.06 -0.80 1.54
N VAL A 92 -13.78 -1.15 1.65
CA VAL A 92 -13.04 -1.82 0.57
C VAL A 92 -13.62 -3.20 0.27
N VAL A 93 -13.95 -3.98 1.29
CA VAL A 93 -14.58 -5.31 1.11
C VAL A 93 -15.94 -5.18 0.42
N ARG A 94 -16.75 -4.20 0.81
CA ARG A 94 -18.04 -3.93 0.16
C ARG A 94 -17.88 -3.51 -1.30
N ALA A 95 -16.90 -2.65 -1.58
CA ALA A 95 -16.57 -2.24 -2.94
C ALA A 95 -16.17 -3.43 -3.81
N LEU A 96 -15.32 -4.32 -3.29
CA LEU A 96 -14.91 -5.54 -3.99
C LEU A 96 -16.08 -6.50 -4.23
N LYS A 97 -16.95 -6.70 -3.23
CA LYS A 97 -18.17 -7.52 -3.38
C LYS A 97 -19.07 -7.01 -4.51
N ARG A 98 -19.26 -5.70 -4.59
CA ARG A 98 -20.03 -5.08 -5.67
C ARG A 98 -19.46 -5.40 -7.05
N ARG A 99 -18.14 -5.53 -7.17
CA ARG A 99 -17.45 -5.90 -8.41
C ARG A 99 -17.36 -7.40 -8.66
N GLY A 100 -17.96 -8.22 -7.81
CA GLY A 100 -17.96 -9.66 -7.92
C GLY A 100 -16.66 -10.32 -7.42
N VAL A 101 -15.78 -9.56 -6.78
CA VAL A 101 -14.55 -10.10 -6.19
C VAL A 101 -14.79 -10.34 -4.70
N THR A 102 -14.79 -11.60 -4.29
CA THR A 102 -14.96 -11.97 -2.89
C THR A 102 -13.60 -12.27 -2.27
N LEU A 103 -13.26 -11.57 -1.22
CA LEU A 103 -12.08 -11.88 -0.41
C LEU A 103 -12.48 -12.87 0.70
N TYR A 104 -11.85 -14.03 0.66
CA TYR A 104 -11.98 -15.04 1.72
C TYR A 104 -10.89 -14.77 2.77
N GLY A 105 -11.30 -14.42 3.97
CA GLY A 105 -10.42 -14.14 5.09
C GLY A 105 -11.14 -13.36 6.17
N GLY A 106 -10.82 -13.64 7.43
CA GLY A 106 -11.30 -12.83 8.54
C GLY A 106 -10.56 -11.49 8.56
N PHE A 107 -11.30 -10.39 8.47
CA PHE A 107 -10.75 -9.07 8.75
C PHE A 107 -10.93 -8.78 10.23
N GLU A 108 -9.83 -8.61 10.92
CA GLU A 108 -9.85 -8.18 12.31
C GLU A 108 -10.09 -6.68 12.37
N VAL A 109 -11.32 -6.28 12.64
CA VAL A 109 -11.67 -4.90 12.91
C VAL A 109 -11.98 -4.81 14.40
N ASN A 110 -11.14 -4.13 15.15
CA ASN A 110 -11.29 -3.95 16.60
C ASN A 110 -11.39 -5.26 17.41
N GLY A 111 -10.54 -6.23 17.12
CA GLY A 111 -10.50 -7.50 17.84
C GLY A 111 -11.69 -8.44 17.62
N LYS A 112 -12.57 -8.12 16.67
CA LYS A 112 -13.67 -9.01 16.25
C LYS A 112 -13.42 -9.51 14.84
N VAL A 113 -13.28 -10.80 14.72
CA VAL A 113 -13.18 -11.49 13.42
C VAL A 113 -14.56 -11.48 12.77
N HIS A 114 -14.73 -10.66 11.74
CA HIS A 114 -15.91 -10.74 10.88
C HIS A 114 -15.62 -11.72 9.75
N SER A 115 -16.04 -12.98 9.92
CA SER A 115 -16.04 -13.94 8.83
C SER A 115 -17.04 -13.47 7.78
N CYS A 116 -16.56 -13.17 6.58
CA CYS A 116 -17.44 -12.98 5.44
C CYS A 116 -17.94 -14.36 5.00
N VAL A 117 -19.01 -14.83 5.61
CA VAL A 117 -19.76 -15.97 5.10
C VAL A 117 -20.48 -15.48 3.84
N ALA A 118 -20.16 -16.07 2.69
CA ALA A 118 -20.93 -15.85 1.48
C ALA A 118 -22.36 -16.30 1.75
N PRO A 119 -23.39 -15.50 1.43
CA PRO A 119 -24.76 -16.00 1.45
C PRO A 119 -24.86 -17.06 0.38
N ASN A 120 -25.18 -18.28 0.77
CA ASN A 120 -25.57 -19.33 -0.15
C ASN A 120 -26.81 -18.84 -0.92
N SER A 121 -26.67 -18.72 -2.20
CA SER A 121 -27.76 -18.58 -3.14
C SER A 121 -28.51 -19.89 -3.28
#